data_082a01ed29b7d508dfd4fd1b601dbf0f
#
_entry.id   082a01ed29b7d508dfd4fd1b601dbf0f
#
_cell.length_a   1.000
_cell.length_b   1.000
_cell.length_c   1.000
_cell.angle_alpha   90.00
_cell.angle_beta   90.00
_cell.angle_gamma   90.00
#
_symmetry.space_group_name_H-M   'P 1'
#
loop_
_entity.id
_entity.type
_entity.pdbx_description
1 polymer ?
#
loop_
_entity_poly.entity_id
_entity_poly.type
_entity_poly.pdbx_seq_one_letter_code
_entity_poly.pdbx_strand_id
1 'polypeptide(L)'
;LKPGELIAVNKESFIVYEKLPAEYDSRVKAMEIDERPTEEYSDIGGLDKQIQELIEAIVLPMTHKERFDNIGIRPPKGLLMHGPPGTGKTMMARACAAQTKATFLKLAGPQLVQMFIGDGAKMVRDAFELAREKAPAIIFIDELDAVGTKRGSGEGETREVHRTMLELLNQLDGFTQDDRIKVIAATNR
;
A
#
# COMPACT_ATOMS: atom_id res chain seq x y z
N LEU A 1 -12.47 23.63 4.07
CA LEU A 1 -11.13 23.19 3.67
C LEU A 1 -10.38 22.69 4.90
N LYS A 2 -9.79 21.50 4.81
CA LYS A 2 -8.93 20.95 5.87
C LYS A 2 -7.46 21.13 5.44
N PRO A 3 -6.51 21.27 6.38
CA PRO A 3 -5.10 21.24 6.05
C PRO A 3 -4.72 19.96 5.28
N GLY A 4 -4.01 20.10 4.17
CA GLY A 4 -3.63 18.97 3.30
C GLY A 4 -4.57 18.68 2.12
N GLU A 5 -5.71 19.37 2.00
CA GLU A 5 -6.57 19.24 0.83
C GLU A 5 -6.02 20.03 -0.36
N LEU A 6 -6.04 19.42 -1.56
CA LEU A 6 -5.70 20.10 -2.82
C LEU A 6 -6.84 21.01 -3.27
N ILE A 7 -6.48 22.21 -3.63
CA ILE A 7 -7.42 23.23 -4.07
C ILE A 7 -6.95 23.92 -5.36
N ALA A 8 -7.87 24.25 -6.22
CA ALA A 8 -7.61 25.12 -7.35
C ALA A 8 -7.70 26.58 -6.90
N VAL A 9 -6.64 27.36 -7.16
CA VAL A 9 -6.59 28.79 -6.83
C VAL A 9 -6.26 29.64 -8.06
N ASN A 10 -6.79 30.84 -8.10
CA ASN A 10 -6.36 31.83 -9.08
C ASN A 10 -4.94 32.30 -8.76
N LYS A 11 -4.05 32.32 -9.77
CA LYS A 11 -2.63 32.66 -9.61
C LYS A 11 -2.39 34.10 -9.14
N GLU A 12 -3.28 35.02 -9.49
CA GLU A 12 -3.13 36.47 -9.20
C GLU A 12 -3.84 36.90 -7.93
N SER A 13 -5.06 36.39 -7.71
CA SER A 13 -5.92 36.82 -6.58
C SER A 13 -5.91 35.82 -5.40
N PHE A 14 -5.33 34.63 -5.57
CA PHE A 14 -5.35 33.54 -4.58
C PHE A 14 -6.76 33.09 -4.15
N ILE A 15 -7.79 33.44 -4.93
CA ILE A 15 -9.15 33.01 -4.67
C ILE A 15 -9.27 31.52 -4.96
N VAL A 16 -9.81 30.78 -3.99
CA VAL A 16 -10.07 29.35 -4.11
C VAL A 16 -11.30 29.13 -4.96
N TYR A 17 -11.16 28.40 -6.07
CA TYR A 17 -12.28 28.05 -6.94
C TYR A 17 -12.99 26.79 -6.46
N GLU A 18 -12.23 25.72 -6.25
CA GLU A 18 -12.79 24.41 -5.89
C GLU A 18 -11.76 23.52 -5.22
N LYS A 19 -12.25 22.46 -4.59
CA LYS A 19 -11.42 21.38 -4.07
C LYS A 19 -11.14 20.41 -5.22
N LEU A 20 -9.85 20.14 -5.47
CA LEU A 20 -9.45 19.18 -6.50
C LEU A 20 -9.56 17.74 -5.98
N PRO A 21 -9.95 16.78 -6.84
CA PRO A 21 -9.89 15.36 -6.53
C PRO A 21 -8.46 14.89 -6.21
N ALA A 22 -8.35 13.77 -5.49
CA ALA A 22 -7.07 13.17 -5.13
C ALA A 22 -6.18 12.84 -6.33
N GLU A 23 -6.76 12.65 -7.53
CA GLU A 23 -6.04 12.42 -8.79
C GLU A 23 -5.05 13.53 -9.16
N TYR A 24 -5.27 14.74 -8.66
CA TYR A 24 -4.39 15.89 -8.88
C TYR A 24 -3.28 16.01 -7.83
N ASP A 25 -3.30 15.17 -6.81
CA ASP A 25 -2.22 15.11 -5.83
C ASP A 25 -0.95 14.57 -6.51
N SER A 26 0.16 15.30 -6.41
CA SER A 26 1.45 14.88 -6.99
C SER A 26 1.96 13.57 -6.41
N ARG A 27 1.51 13.21 -5.19
CA ARG A 27 1.82 11.94 -4.52
C ARG A 27 1.18 10.75 -5.23
N VAL A 28 0.07 10.97 -5.94
CA VAL A 28 -0.75 9.93 -6.59
C VAL A 28 -0.21 9.51 -7.95
N LYS A 29 0.62 10.34 -8.62
CA LYS A 29 1.08 10.10 -10.01
C LYS A 29 1.72 8.74 -10.28
N ALA A 30 2.22 8.08 -9.25
CA ALA A 30 2.90 6.80 -9.35
C ALA A 30 2.20 5.68 -8.53
N MET A 31 0.98 5.93 -8.05
CA MET A 31 0.18 5.00 -7.26
C MET A 31 -1.19 4.81 -7.91
N GLU A 32 -1.67 3.59 -7.92
CA GLU A 32 -3.07 3.31 -8.22
C GLU A 32 -3.87 3.35 -6.92
N ILE A 33 -4.87 4.23 -6.85
CA ILE A 33 -5.72 4.40 -5.67
C ILE A 33 -7.13 3.96 -6.03
N ASP A 34 -7.67 3.04 -5.27
CA ASP A 34 -9.06 2.64 -5.34
C ASP A 34 -9.70 2.77 -3.95
N GLU A 35 -10.56 3.77 -3.80
CA GLU A 35 -11.22 4.04 -2.53
C GLU A 35 -12.33 3.04 -2.20
N ARG A 36 -12.82 2.30 -3.20
CA ARG A 36 -13.91 1.33 -3.05
C ARG A 36 -13.77 0.15 -4.00
N PRO A 37 -12.79 -0.73 -3.79
CA PRO A 37 -12.69 -1.95 -4.59
C PRO A 37 -13.98 -2.77 -4.47
N THR A 38 -14.35 -3.43 -5.56
CA THR A 38 -15.62 -4.17 -5.69
C THR A 38 -15.43 -5.68 -5.83
N GLU A 39 -14.19 -6.13 -5.84
CA GLU A 39 -13.84 -7.54 -5.98
C GLU A 39 -14.29 -8.35 -4.77
N GLU A 40 -14.78 -9.57 -5.02
CA GLU A 40 -15.20 -10.52 -4.00
C GLU A 40 -14.32 -11.77 -3.99
N TYR A 41 -14.23 -12.43 -2.83
CA TYR A 41 -13.50 -13.71 -2.75
C TYR A 41 -14.16 -14.82 -3.58
N SER A 42 -15.45 -14.71 -3.89
CA SER A 42 -16.17 -15.60 -4.80
C SER A 42 -15.64 -15.59 -6.23
N ASP A 43 -14.98 -14.49 -6.61
CA ASP A 43 -14.36 -14.35 -7.95
C ASP A 43 -13.03 -15.13 -8.06
N ILE A 44 -12.54 -15.67 -6.94
CA ILE A 44 -11.25 -16.36 -6.84
C ILE A 44 -11.47 -17.85 -6.62
N GLY A 45 -11.14 -18.67 -7.61
CA GLY A 45 -11.28 -20.12 -7.52
C GLY A 45 -10.03 -20.84 -7.00
N GLY A 46 -10.23 -21.89 -6.21
CA GLY A 46 -9.18 -22.84 -5.83
C GLY A 46 -8.14 -22.35 -4.81
N LEU A 47 -8.42 -21.23 -4.11
CA LEU A 47 -7.53 -20.64 -3.10
C LEU A 47 -8.19 -20.48 -1.72
N ASP A 48 -9.18 -21.32 -1.40
CA ASP A 48 -9.97 -21.20 -0.18
C ASP A 48 -9.10 -21.13 1.09
N LYS A 49 -8.05 -21.96 1.16
CA LYS A 49 -7.14 -21.98 2.30
C LYS A 49 -6.37 -20.66 2.42
N GLN A 50 -5.84 -20.15 1.31
CA GLN A 50 -5.08 -18.89 1.28
C GLN A 50 -5.98 -17.69 1.59
N ILE A 51 -7.21 -17.72 1.12
CA ILE A 51 -8.23 -16.70 1.46
C ILE A 51 -8.50 -16.73 2.97
N GLN A 52 -8.66 -17.91 3.56
CA GLN A 52 -8.85 -18.06 4.99
C GLN A 52 -7.67 -17.48 5.80
N GLU A 53 -6.44 -17.82 5.41
CA GLU A 53 -5.22 -17.28 6.04
C GLU A 53 -5.14 -15.75 5.92
N LEU A 54 -5.53 -15.17 4.76
CA LEU A 54 -5.59 -13.73 4.54
C LEU A 54 -6.64 -13.07 5.44
N ILE A 55 -7.82 -13.67 5.56
CA ILE A 55 -8.89 -13.17 6.43
C ILE A 55 -8.41 -13.13 7.88
N GLU A 56 -7.79 -14.19 8.37
CA GLU A 56 -7.29 -14.29 9.72
C GLU A 56 -6.16 -13.28 10.02
N ALA A 57 -5.26 -13.06 9.05
CA ALA A 57 -4.11 -12.20 9.25
C ALA A 57 -4.43 -10.70 9.08
N ILE A 58 -5.36 -10.33 8.21
CA ILE A 58 -5.62 -8.93 7.82
C ILE A 58 -7.03 -8.49 8.17
N VAL A 59 -8.06 -9.23 7.70
CA VAL A 59 -9.45 -8.78 7.84
C VAL A 59 -9.91 -8.79 9.29
N LEU A 60 -9.71 -9.87 10.00
CA LEU A 60 -10.15 -9.98 11.40
C LEU A 60 -9.50 -8.94 12.30
N PRO A 61 -8.18 -8.68 12.24
CA PRO A 61 -7.57 -7.61 13.02
C PRO A 61 -8.09 -6.21 12.70
N MET A 62 -8.42 -5.93 11.44
CA MET A 62 -8.96 -4.63 11.03
C MET A 62 -10.41 -4.43 11.46
N THR A 63 -11.22 -5.49 11.42
CA THR A 63 -12.66 -5.42 11.70
C THR A 63 -13.03 -5.70 13.17
N HIS A 64 -12.21 -6.46 13.88
CA HIS A 64 -12.47 -6.91 15.25
C HIS A 64 -11.28 -6.62 16.19
N LYS A 65 -10.73 -5.42 16.10
CA LYS A 65 -9.57 -4.99 16.88
C LYS A 65 -9.72 -5.26 18.37
N GLU A 66 -10.89 -4.95 18.95
CA GLU A 66 -11.18 -5.12 20.38
C GLU A 66 -10.95 -6.56 20.89
N ARG A 67 -11.18 -7.56 20.02
CA ARG A 67 -10.96 -8.96 20.40
C ARG A 67 -9.48 -9.27 20.56
N PHE A 68 -8.64 -8.72 19.69
CA PHE A 68 -7.19 -8.88 19.76
C PHE A 68 -6.61 -8.15 20.97
N ASP A 69 -7.06 -6.94 21.23
CA ASP A 69 -6.66 -6.14 22.40
C ASP A 69 -7.02 -6.86 23.71
N ASN A 70 -8.23 -7.43 23.81
CA ASN A 70 -8.69 -8.15 24.99
C ASN A 70 -7.89 -9.42 25.29
N ILE A 71 -7.37 -10.10 24.26
CA ILE A 71 -6.57 -11.32 24.38
C ILE A 71 -5.08 -10.97 24.55
N GLY A 72 -4.68 -9.71 24.29
CA GLY A 72 -3.29 -9.26 24.36
C GLY A 72 -2.43 -9.74 23.18
N ILE A 73 -3.04 -10.17 22.07
CA ILE A 73 -2.35 -10.61 20.86
C ILE A 73 -2.13 -9.41 19.93
N ARG A 74 -0.89 -9.19 19.53
CA ARG A 74 -0.56 -8.19 18.52
C ARG A 74 -0.74 -8.80 17.12
N PRO A 75 -1.68 -8.29 16.31
CA PRO A 75 -1.86 -8.81 14.96
C PRO A 75 -0.68 -8.45 14.04
N PRO A 76 -0.42 -9.24 12.98
CA PRO A 76 0.61 -8.91 12.02
C PRO A 76 0.31 -7.58 11.33
N LYS A 77 1.35 -6.82 11.02
CA LYS A 77 1.26 -5.53 10.32
C LYS A 77 1.10 -5.70 8.81
N GLY A 78 1.50 -6.84 8.30
CA GLY A 78 1.45 -7.14 6.88
C GLY A 78 1.56 -8.63 6.58
N LEU A 79 1.37 -8.93 5.30
CA LEU A 79 1.39 -10.28 4.74
C LEU A 79 2.23 -10.29 3.46
N LEU A 80 2.99 -11.36 3.25
CA LEU A 80 3.69 -11.60 2.00
C LEU A 80 3.00 -12.74 1.23
N MET A 81 2.55 -12.43 0.02
CA MET A 81 2.02 -13.40 -0.92
C MET A 81 3.09 -13.80 -1.93
N HIS A 82 3.28 -15.09 -2.15
CA HIS A 82 4.21 -15.60 -3.15
C HIS A 82 3.51 -16.59 -4.09
N GLY A 83 4.05 -16.74 -5.28
CA GLY A 83 3.53 -17.68 -6.27
C GLY A 83 3.67 -17.19 -7.71
N PRO A 84 3.43 -18.04 -8.72
CA PRO A 84 3.53 -17.68 -10.12
C PRO A 84 2.66 -16.47 -10.51
N PRO A 85 3.00 -15.74 -11.58
CA PRO A 85 2.14 -14.69 -12.10
C PRO A 85 0.78 -15.27 -12.52
N GLY A 86 -0.29 -14.46 -12.43
CA GLY A 86 -1.63 -14.88 -12.81
C GLY A 86 -2.39 -15.72 -11.78
N THR A 87 -1.85 -15.97 -10.58
CA THR A 87 -2.51 -16.76 -9.52
C THR A 87 -3.52 -15.96 -8.68
N GLY A 88 -3.85 -14.72 -9.05
CA GLY A 88 -4.87 -13.93 -8.37
C GLY A 88 -4.41 -13.14 -7.14
N LYS A 89 -3.09 -12.98 -6.89
CA LYS A 89 -2.56 -12.25 -5.72
C LYS A 89 -3.13 -10.83 -5.59
N THR A 90 -3.12 -10.06 -6.66
CA THR A 90 -3.69 -8.70 -6.68
C THR A 90 -5.18 -8.70 -6.41
N MET A 91 -5.92 -9.65 -7.00
CA MET A 91 -7.36 -9.79 -6.81
C MET A 91 -7.70 -10.14 -5.36
N MET A 92 -6.95 -11.04 -4.71
CA MET A 92 -7.11 -11.34 -3.29
C MET A 92 -6.90 -10.11 -2.40
N ALA A 93 -5.89 -9.29 -2.70
CA ALA A 93 -5.63 -8.07 -1.94
C ALA A 93 -6.75 -7.03 -2.12
N ARG A 94 -7.30 -6.89 -3.33
CA ARG A 94 -8.45 -6.01 -3.61
C ARG A 94 -9.72 -6.50 -2.94
N ALA A 95 -10.01 -7.80 -2.98
CA ALA A 95 -11.14 -8.39 -2.26
C ALA A 95 -11.03 -8.20 -0.74
N CYS A 96 -9.81 -8.29 -0.19
CA CYS A 96 -9.54 -7.99 1.22
C CYS A 96 -9.86 -6.53 1.55
N ALA A 97 -9.45 -5.59 0.70
CA ALA A 97 -9.76 -4.17 0.88
C ALA A 97 -11.27 -3.89 0.76
N ALA A 98 -11.95 -4.53 -0.17
CA ALA A 98 -13.40 -4.44 -0.31
C ALA A 98 -14.12 -4.89 0.97
N GLN A 99 -13.74 -6.05 1.50
CA GLN A 99 -14.36 -6.61 2.72
C GLN A 99 -14.11 -5.76 3.97
N THR A 100 -12.94 -5.13 4.08
CA THR A 100 -12.59 -4.24 5.20
C THR A 100 -13.06 -2.82 4.99
N LYS A 101 -13.68 -2.50 3.85
CA LYS A 101 -14.03 -1.13 3.42
C LYS A 101 -12.83 -0.18 3.49
N ALA A 102 -11.65 -0.72 3.21
CA ALA A 102 -10.40 0.01 3.23
C ALA A 102 -10.08 0.60 1.85
N THR A 103 -9.41 1.75 1.85
CA THR A 103 -8.81 2.32 0.65
C THR A 103 -7.67 1.42 0.18
N PHE A 104 -7.66 1.05 -1.09
CA PHE A 104 -6.62 0.24 -1.70
C PHE A 104 -5.59 1.13 -2.41
N LEU A 105 -4.33 1.04 -1.97
CA LEU A 105 -3.20 1.78 -2.53
C LEU A 105 -2.22 0.78 -3.14
N LYS A 106 -2.04 0.81 -4.47
CA LYS A 106 -1.13 -0.11 -5.16
C LYS A 106 0.17 0.60 -5.55
N LEU A 107 1.29 0.00 -5.18
CA LEU A 107 2.63 0.35 -5.59
C LEU A 107 3.23 -0.78 -6.42
N ALA A 108 3.87 -0.46 -7.54
CA ALA A 108 4.61 -1.45 -8.33
C ALA A 108 6.11 -1.38 -7.99
N GLY A 109 6.68 -2.51 -7.57
CA GLY A 109 8.10 -2.63 -7.25
C GLY A 109 9.04 -2.09 -8.33
N PRO A 110 8.85 -2.40 -9.63
CA PRO A 110 9.64 -1.83 -10.70
C PRO A 110 9.64 -0.30 -10.76
N GLN A 111 8.50 0.34 -10.46
CA GLN A 111 8.39 1.80 -10.43
C GLN A 111 9.23 2.40 -9.30
N LEU A 112 9.27 1.74 -8.14
CA LEU A 112 10.07 2.19 -6.99
C LEU A 112 11.57 2.22 -7.28
N VAL A 113 12.04 1.42 -8.25
CA VAL A 113 13.46 1.25 -8.58
C VAL A 113 13.88 2.06 -9.81
N GLN A 114 12.96 2.32 -10.75
CA GLN A 114 13.24 3.00 -12.02
C GLN A 114 13.21 4.54 -11.93
N MET A 115 12.83 5.09 -10.79
CA MET A 115 12.76 6.53 -10.56
C MET A 115 14.13 7.16 -10.35
N PHE A 116 14.20 8.49 -10.45
CA PHE A 116 15.41 9.26 -10.15
C PHE A 116 15.87 9.04 -8.70
N ILE A 117 17.13 9.34 -8.45
CA ILE A 117 17.78 9.16 -7.13
C ILE A 117 16.95 9.82 -6.02
N GLY A 118 16.50 9.01 -5.07
CA GLY A 118 15.70 9.46 -3.91
C GLY A 118 14.18 9.44 -4.08
N ASP A 119 13.66 9.33 -5.31
CA ASP A 119 12.22 9.38 -5.56
C ASP A 119 11.50 8.11 -5.09
N GLY A 120 12.15 6.94 -5.17
CA GLY A 120 11.57 5.69 -4.68
C GLY A 120 11.29 5.70 -3.18
N ALA A 121 12.25 6.15 -2.37
CA ALA A 121 12.07 6.29 -0.93
C ALA A 121 11.02 7.36 -0.57
N LYS A 122 10.96 8.46 -1.34
CA LYS A 122 9.92 9.48 -1.19
C LYS A 122 8.54 8.89 -1.49
N MET A 123 8.40 8.16 -2.59
CA MET A 123 7.13 7.52 -2.97
C MET A 123 6.62 6.57 -1.88
N VAL A 124 7.51 5.80 -1.27
CA VAL A 124 7.16 4.95 -0.12
C VAL A 124 6.59 5.80 1.01
N ARG A 125 7.28 6.87 1.42
CA ARG A 125 6.79 7.78 2.48
C ARG A 125 5.44 8.38 2.15
N ASP A 126 5.29 8.92 0.93
CA ASP A 126 4.05 9.55 0.46
C ASP A 126 2.88 8.55 0.45
N ALA A 127 3.12 7.28 0.07
CA ALA A 127 2.13 6.22 0.10
C ALA A 127 1.65 5.92 1.53
N PHE A 128 2.57 5.83 2.48
CA PHE A 128 2.23 5.57 3.87
C PHE A 128 1.55 6.78 4.53
N GLU A 129 1.93 8.00 4.19
CA GLU A 129 1.27 9.22 4.64
C GLU A 129 -0.17 9.29 4.12
N LEU A 130 -0.36 9.02 2.83
CA LEU A 130 -1.68 8.97 2.22
C LEU A 130 -2.56 7.86 2.81
N ALA A 131 -1.98 6.69 3.12
CA ALA A 131 -2.68 5.62 3.80
C ALA A 131 -3.17 6.03 5.20
N ARG A 132 -2.38 6.84 5.93
CA ARG A 132 -2.81 7.40 7.23
C ARG A 132 -3.98 8.38 7.08
N GLU A 133 -3.92 9.25 6.08
CA GLU A 133 -4.99 10.21 5.79
C GLU A 133 -6.30 9.51 5.39
N LYS A 134 -6.21 8.40 4.65
CA LYS A 134 -7.34 7.65 4.09
C LYS A 134 -7.66 6.36 4.88
N ALA A 135 -7.18 6.24 6.10
CA ALA A 135 -7.43 5.05 6.92
C ALA A 135 -8.94 4.81 7.17
N PRO A 136 -9.43 3.55 7.15
CA PRO A 136 -8.65 2.32 6.98
C PRO A 136 -8.11 2.13 5.57
N ALA A 137 -6.86 1.62 5.45
CA ALA A 137 -6.19 1.49 4.16
C ALA A 137 -5.35 0.20 4.07
N ILE A 138 -5.26 -0.35 2.86
CA ILE A 138 -4.36 -1.44 2.53
C ILE A 138 -3.38 -0.96 1.47
N ILE A 139 -2.08 -1.03 1.79
CA ILE A 139 -1.00 -0.77 0.86
C ILE A 139 -0.61 -2.10 0.22
N PHE A 140 -0.78 -2.22 -1.09
CA PHE A 140 -0.38 -3.39 -1.85
C PHE A 140 0.89 -3.09 -2.65
N ILE A 141 1.94 -3.87 -2.41
CA ILE A 141 3.22 -3.74 -3.12
C ILE A 141 3.36 -4.94 -4.05
N ASP A 142 3.16 -4.70 -5.34
CA ASP A 142 3.28 -5.74 -6.36
C ASP A 142 4.73 -5.89 -6.83
N GLU A 143 5.11 -7.11 -7.21
CA GLU A 143 6.46 -7.43 -7.71
C GLU A 143 7.59 -6.95 -6.78
N LEU A 144 7.46 -7.22 -5.47
CA LEU A 144 8.43 -6.81 -4.46
C LEU A 144 9.85 -7.30 -4.77
N ASP A 145 10.00 -8.42 -5.46
CA ASP A 145 11.28 -8.97 -5.90
C ASP A 145 12.07 -8.03 -6.82
N ALA A 146 11.42 -7.15 -7.57
CA ALA A 146 12.09 -6.12 -8.37
C ALA A 146 12.92 -5.16 -7.50
N VAL A 147 12.49 -4.89 -6.27
CA VAL A 147 13.21 -4.04 -5.32
C VAL A 147 14.43 -4.76 -4.72
N GLY A 148 14.45 -6.10 -4.75
CA GLY A 148 15.51 -6.92 -4.14
C GLY A 148 16.57 -7.48 -5.08
N THR A 149 16.37 -7.45 -6.41
CA THR A 149 17.14 -8.30 -7.33
C THR A 149 18.24 -7.64 -8.14
N LYS A 150 18.35 -6.32 -8.18
CA LYS A 150 19.42 -5.65 -8.94
C LYS A 150 20.78 -5.72 -8.24
N ARG A 151 21.43 -6.88 -8.32
CA ARG A 151 22.81 -7.11 -7.84
C ARG A 151 23.89 -6.89 -8.90
N GLY A 152 23.62 -6.29 -10.05
CA GLY A 152 24.55 -6.37 -11.18
C GLY A 152 24.80 -5.13 -12.03
N SER A 153 24.17 -4.01 -11.79
CA SER A 153 24.39 -2.81 -12.62
C SER A 153 24.70 -1.60 -11.73
N GLY A 154 25.97 -1.18 -11.73
CA GLY A 154 26.46 0.09 -11.18
C GLY A 154 26.25 0.35 -9.69
N GLU A 155 27.27 0.92 -9.02
CA GLU A 155 27.22 1.25 -7.59
C GLU A 155 26.07 2.21 -7.21
N GLY A 156 25.62 3.07 -8.12
CA GLY A 156 24.54 4.04 -7.89
C GLY A 156 23.15 3.40 -7.79
N GLU A 157 22.80 2.51 -8.73
CA GLU A 157 21.48 1.85 -8.73
C GLU A 157 21.29 0.91 -7.54
N THR A 158 22.35 0.22 -7.12
CA THR A 158 22.31 -0.66 -5.95
C THR A 158 22.04 0.12 -4.67
N ARG A 159 22.57 1.35 -4.52
CA ARG A 159 22.34 2.20 -3.36
C ARG A 159 20.88 2.67 -3.27
N GLU A 160 20.26 3.02 -4.40
CA GLU A 160 18.87 3.49 -4.41
C GLU A 160 17.87 2.38 -4.10
N VAL A 161 18.08 1.18 -4.65
CA VAL A 161 17.30 0.00 -4.30
C VAL A 161 17.37 -0.27 -2.79
N HIS A 162 18.58 -0.23 -2.24
CA HIS A 162 18.80 -0.44 -0.80
C HIS A 162 18.13 0.65 0.05
N ARG A 163 18.22 1.91 -0.36
CA ARG A 163 17.58 3.05 0.31
C ARG A 163 16.06 2.94 0.31
N THR A 164 15.46 2.57 -0.82
CA THR A 164 14.01 2.37 -0.94
C THR A 164 13.55 1.21 -0.06
N MET A 165 14.32 0.12 -0.01
CA MET A 165 14.02 -1.02 0.86
C MET A 165 14.14 -0.67 2.34
N LEU A 166 15.17 0.08 2.73
CA LEU A 166 15.34 0.56 4.10
C LEU A 166 14.19 1.49 4.49
N GLU A 167 13.76 2.37 3.59
CA GLU A 167 12.62 3.26 3.85
C GLU A 167 11.34 2.45 4.05
N LEU A 168 11.09 1.43 3.21
CA LEU A 168 9.96 0.54 3.36
C LEU A 168 9.98 -0.16 4.74
N LEU A 169 11.11 -0.70 5.15
CA LEU A 169 11.27 -1.33 6.45
C LEU A 169 11.07 -0.33 7.60
N ASN A 170 11.63 0.88 7.49
CA ASN A 170 11.43 1.93 8.48
C ASN A 170 9.97 2.34 8.62
N GLN A 171 9.25 2.45 7.50
CA GLN A 171 7.82 2.74 7.53
C GLN A 171 7.04 1.60 8.17
N LEU A 172 7.35 0.34 7.85
CA LEU A 172 6.74 -0.83 8.47
C LEU A 172 7.01 -0.89 9.98
N ASP A 173 8.22 -0.56 10.43
CA ASP A 173 8.58 -0.52 11.86
C ASP A 173 7.93 0.66 12.58
N GLY A 174 7.89 1.83 11.95
CA GLY A 174 7.25 3.04 12.48
C GLY A 174 5.73 2.95 12.63
N PHE A 175 5.11 1.95 11.99
CA PHE A 175 3.65 1.67 12.05
C PHE A 175 3.19 0.98 13.34
N THR A 176 3.93 1.05 14.42
CA THR A 176 3.64 0.33 15.67
C THR A 176 2.32 0.72 16.33
N GLN A 177 1.65 1.79 15.91
CA GLN A 177 0.49 2.35 16.61
C GLN A 177 -0.82 2.42 15.81
N ASP A 178 -0.82 2.23 14.50
CA ASP A 178 -2.05 2.32 13.70
C ASP A 178 -2.44 0.97 13.06
N ASP A 179 -3.31 0.23 13.75
CA ASP A 179 -3.81 -1.08 13.28
C ASP A 179 -4.78 -0.98 12.09
N ARG A 180 -5.20 0.25 11.71
CA ARG A 180 -6.12 0.49 10.61
C ARG A 180 -5.45 0.46 9.24
N ILE A 181 -4.12 0.32 9.22
CA ILE A 181 -3.35 0.23 7.97
C ILE A 181 -2.64 -1.11 7.96
N LYS A 182 -2.74 -1.81 6.83
CA LYS A 182 -2.05 -3.08 6.61
C LYS A 182 -1.28 -3.04 5.31
N VAL A 183 -0.18 -3.77 5.25
CA VAL A 183 0.63 -3.91 4.05
C VAL A 183 0.55 -5.34 3.53
N ILE A 184 0.22 -5.48 2.25
CA ILE A 184 0.25 -6.76 1.55
C ILE A 184 1.29 -6.64 0.46
N ALA A 185 2.33 -7.45 0.52
CA ALA A 185 3.34 -7.52 -0.52
C ALA A 185 3.16 -8.79 -1.36
N ALA A 186 3.41 -8.69 -2.65
CA ALA A 186 3.36 -9.82 -3.57
C ALA A 186 4.69 -9.99 -4.31
N THR A 187 5.08 -11.25 -4.49
CA THR A 187 6.26 -11.63 -5.27
C THR A 187 5.96 -12.82 -6.15
N ASN A 188 6.65 -12.91 -7.28
CA ASN A 188 6.56 -14.02 -8.21
C ASN A 188 7.65 -15.09 -7.98
N ARG A 189 8.43 -14.95 -6.90
CA ARG A 189 9.50 -15.90 -6.51
C ARG A 189 9.07 -16.78 -5.37
#